data_92d61c2a7137ae9f21a5ca3fe642792e
#
_entry.id   92d61c2a7137ae9f21a5ca3fe642792e
#
_cell.length_a   1.000
_cell.length_b   1.000
_cell.length_c   1.000
_cell.angle_alpha   90.00
_cell.angle_beta   90.00
_cell.angle_gamma   90.00
#
_symmetry.space_group_name_H-M   'P 1'
#
loop_
_entity.id
_entity.type
_entity.pdbx_description
1 polymer ?
#
loop_
_entity_poly.entity_id
_entity_poly.type
_entity_poly.pdbx_seq_one_letter_code
_entity_poly.pdbx_strand_id
1 'polypeptide(L)'
;QIEVPAFGVVQTQGNVALLSKVQGTLLSVNDKLRRGESFSKGEVLATIDDSDFAQNLAIAEAAVKQATAKLQLENAAAELAVKDWQRISDVPPSEITAHKPQIALAEASLETANAQVILAKLNLERCVLHAPFDGRALRLNAETGQWLNPGASIANLIPAEGIEINIPLNLQQLDLLQLPTSGKCQALEVSVTIPNMPQAVRARLVRVSDQLEQGTRMNQAVAVLPVGINVAPQTYLELSVQGPTVSGTFKLPAIAVNNNRAQVVSESSTLREVELSIIQQLQDVFIVRGLKPQQKINITPLSVFVPGMDVEVVNN
;
A
#
# COMPACT_ATOMS: atom_id res chain seq x y z
N GLN A 1 27.94 12.03 4.89
CA GLN A 1 26.51 11.71 4.96
C GLN A 1 26.23 11.04 6.30
N ILE A 2 25.13 11.44 6.95
CA ILE A 2 24.68 10.84 8.21
C ILE A 2 24.01 9.52 7.89
N GLU A 3 24.26 8.49 8.68
CA GLU A 3 23.61 7.20 8.61
C GLU A 3 23.03 6.87 9.98
N VAL A 4 21.74 6.57 10.02
CA VAL A 4 21.07 6.19 11.26
C VAL A 4 20.70 4.71 11.16
N PRO A 5 21.39 3.83 11.90
CA PRO A 5 21.02 2.43 11.99
C PRO A 5 19.69 2.31 12.74
N ALA A 6 18.80 1.50 12.22
CA ALA A 6 17.49 1.27 12.79
C ALA A 6 17.01 -0.15 12.45
N PHE A 7 15.95 -0.56 13.13
CA PHE A 7 15.22 -1.79 12.83
C PHE A 7 13.83 -1.42 12.35
N GLY A 8 13.29 -2.18 11.44
CA GLY A 8 11.94 -1.96 10.95
C GLY A 8 11.14 -3.25 10.86
N VAL A 9 9.83 -3.10 10.93
CA VAL A 9 8.89 -4.22 10.80
C VAL A 9 8.15 -4.07 9.48
N VAL A 10 8.17 -5.14 8.70
CA VAL A 10 7.45 -5.19 7.42
C VAL A 10 5.95 -5.21 7.68
N GLN A 11 5.24 -4.27 7.07
CA GLN A 11 3.79 -4.22 7.06
C GLN A 11 3.27 -4.14 5.63
N THR A 12 2.06 -4.61 5.41
CA THR A 12 1.36 -4.44 4.14
C THR A 12 0.42 -3.26 4.24
N GLN A 13 0.30 -2.46 3.18
CA GLN A 13 -0.61 -1.31 3.13
C GLN A 13 -2.09 -1.68 3.30
N GLY A 14 -2.44 -2.93 3.13
CA GLY A 14 -3.81 -3.38 3.30
C GLY A 14 -3.92 -4.90 3.34
N ASN A 15 -4.90 -5.36 4.07
CA ASN A 15 -5.41 -6.72 4.04
C ASN A 15 -6.84 -6.62 3.50
N VAL A 16 -7.04 -7.07 2.27
CA VAL A 16 -8.34 -6.99 1.59
C VAL A 16 -9.01 -8.36 1.63
N ALA A 17 -10.17 -8.45 2.27
CA ALA A 17 -10.95 -9.66 2.25
C ALA A 17 -11.64 -9.84 0.88
N LEU A 18 -11.41 -10.96 0.22
CA LEU A 18 -12.17 -11.41 -0.93
C LEU A 18 -13.50 -11.99 -0.43
N LEU A 19 -14.57 -11.24 -0.65
CA LEU A 19 -15.89 -11.60 -0.16
C LEU A 19 -16.79 -12.12 -1.30
N SER A 20 -17.62 -13.13 -0.98
CA SER A 20 -18.71 -13.51 -1.87
C SER A 20 -19.73 -12.38 -1.95
N LYS A 21 -20.20 -12.04 -3.15
CA LYS A 21 -21.28 -11.07 -3.39
C LYS A 21 -22.64 -11.75 -3.62
N VAL A 22 -22.63 -13.06 -3.82
CA VAL A 22 -23.81 -13.89 -4.09
C VAL A 22 -23.80 -15.11 -3.16
N GLN A 23 -24.95 -15.72 -2.97
CA GLN A 23 -25.06 -17.00 -2.26
C GLN A 23 -24.82 -18.16 -3.24
N GLY A 24 -24.28 -19.25 -2.75
CA GLY A 24 -24.10 -20.47 -3.55
C GLY A 24 -22.97 -21.37 -3.06
N THR A 25 -22.84 -22.53 -3.65
CA THR A 25 -21.77 -23.49 -3.36
C THR A 25 -20.48 -23.06 -4.04
N LEU A 26 -19.38 -23.05 -3.31
CA LEU A 26 -18.05 -22.77 -3.86
C LEU A 26 -17.58 -23.98 -4.69
N LEU A 27 -17.56 -23.86 -6.02
CA LEU A 27 -17.18 -24.95 -6.93
C LEU A 27 -15.68 -25.13 -7.03
N SER A 28 -14.94 -24.05 -7.11
CA SER A 28 -13.49 -24.12 -7.22
C SER A 28 -12.79 -22.95 -6.54
N VAL A 29 -11.57 -23.21 -6.08
CA VAL A 29 -10.65 -22.23 -5.55
C VAL A 29 -9.32 -22.41 -6.26
N ASN A 30 -8.75 -21.31 -6.76
CA ASN A 30 -7.46 -21.32 -7.43
C ASN A 30 -6.37 -21.79 -6.45
N ASP A 31 -5.54 -22.73 -6.88
CA ASP A 31 -4.47 -23.32 -6.06
C ASP A 31 -3.46 -22.28 -5.58
N LYS A 32 -3.29 -21.18 -6.31
CA LYS A 32 -2.47 -20.04 -5.87
C LYS A 32 -2.92 -19.48 -4.53
N LEU A 33 -4.24 -19.44 -4.26
CA LEU A 33 -4.76 -19.01 -2.97
C LEU A 33 -4.39 -19.96 -1.82
N ARG A 34 -4.30 -21.26 -2.09
CA ARG A 34 -3.92 -22.28 -1.10
C ARG A 34 -2.44 -22.22 -0.73
N ARG A 35 -1.59 -21.98 -1.71
CA ARG A 35 -0.12 -21.99 -1.55
C ARG A 35 0.48 -20.64 -1.18
N GLY A 36 -0.31 -19.58 -1.19
CA GLY A 36 0.20 -18.22 -1.00
C GLY A 36 1.04 -17.72 -2.18
N GLU A 37 0.85 -18.29 -3.36
CA GLU A 37 1.49 -17.87 -4.59
C GLU A 37 0.93 -16.52 -5.07
N SER A 38 1.66 -15.87 -5.98
CA SER A 38 1.24 -14.60 -6.57
C SER A 38 0.19 -14.81 -7.65
N PHE A 39 -0.77 -13.93 -7.71
CA PHE A 39 -1.80 -13.84 -8.76
C PHE A 39 -1.79 -12.45 -9.39
N SER A 40 -2.31 -12.35 -10.62
CA SER A 40 -2.44 -11.09 -11.35
C SER A 40 -3.86 -10.53 -11.26
N LYS A 41 -3.98 -9.19 -11.37
CA LYS A 41 -5.27 -8.52 -11.45
C LYS A 41 -6.14 -9.09 -12.56
N GLY A 42 -7.41 -9.35 -12.25
CA GLY A 42 -8.36 -9.95 -13.18
C GLY A 42 -8.27 -11.47 -13.29
N GLU A 43 -7.29 -12.12 -12.68
CA GLU A 43 -7.21 -13.58 -12.63
C GLU A 43 -8.37 -14.17 -11.83
N VAL A 44 -8.92 -15.30 -12.28
CA VAL A 44 -10.00 -15.99 -11.57
C VAL A 44 -9.44 -16.68 -10.34
N LEU A 45 -9.97 -16.27 -9.18
CA LEU A 45 -9.53 -16.79 -7.88
C LEU A 45 -10.47 -17.85 -7.30
N ALA A 46 -11.76 -17.73 -7.57
CA ALA A 46 -12.76 -18.69 -7.11
C ALA A 46 -13.98 -18.63 -8.00
N THR A 47 -14.73 -19.74 -8.07
CA THR A 47 -16.01 -19.83 -8.79
C THR A 47 -17.09 -20.39 -7.86
N ILE A 48 -18.26 -19.75 -7.92
CA ILE A 48 -19.46 -20.19 -7.20
C ILE A 48 -20.40 -20.80 -8.23
N ASP A 49 -21.24 -21.73 -7.82
CA ASP A 49 -22.25 -22.35 -8.68
C ASP A 49 -23.15 -21.27 -9.28
N ASP A 50 -23.16 -21.19 -10.59
CA ASP A 50 -23.87 -20.19 -11.38
C ASP A 50 -25.16 -20.72 -12.00
N SER A 51 -25.50 -22.00 -11.80
CA SER A 51 -26.61 -22.68 -12.45
C SER A 51 -27.95 -21.95 -12.26
N ASP A 52 -28.26 -21.55 -11.03
CA ASP A 52 -29.50 -20.82 -10.72
C ASP A 52 -29.48 -19.41 -11.32
N PHE A 53 -28.33 -18.75 -11.35
CA PHE A 53 -28.17 -17.41 -11.91
C PHE A 53 -28.30 -17.41 -13.44
N ALA A 54 -27.76 -18.44 -14.11
CA ALA A 54 -27.92 -18.63 -15.55
C ALA A 54 -29.41 -18.85 -15.92
N GLN A 55 -30.12 -19.62 -15.13
CA GLN A 55 -31.56 -19.79 -15.31
C GLN A 55 -32.34 -18.50 -15.09
N ASN A 56 -32.01 -17.77 -14.04
CA ASN A 56 -32.66 -16.46 -13.77
C ASN A 56 -32.42 -15.46 -14.92
N LEU A 57 -31.21 -15.47 -15.50
CA LEU A 57 -30.92 -14.68 -16.70
C LEU A 57 -31.82 -15.08 -17.88
N ALA A 58 -31.96 -16.37 -18.15
CA ALA A 58 -32.82 -16.85 -19.23
C ALA A 58 -34.30 -16.45 -19.04
N ILE A 59 -34.81 -16.50 -17.81
CA ILE A 59 -36.17 -16.04 -17.46
C ILE A 59 -36.30 -14.53 -17.71
N ALA A 60 -35.33 -13.72 -17.27
CA ALA A 60 -35.35 -12.27 -17.48
C ALA A 60 -35.27 -11.91 -18.97
N GLU A 61 -34.51 -12.61 -19.78
CA GLU A 61 -34.42 -12.43 -21.24
C GLU A 61 -35.74 -12.79 -21.92
N ALA A 62 -36.44 -13.84 -21.44
CA ALA A 62 -37.79 -14.18 -21.93
C ALA A 62 -38.80 -13.09 -21.62
N ALA A 63 -38.70 -12.47 -20.43
CA ALA A 63 -39.59 -11.34 -20.05
C ALA A 63 -39.37 -10.12 -20.97
N VAL A 64 -38.12 -9.82 -21.38
CA VAL A 64 -37.86 -8.77 -22.39
C VAL A 64 -38.52 -9.08 -23.71
N LYS A 65 -38.44 -10.31 -24.20
CA LYS A 65 -39.06 -10.72 -25.44
C LYS A 65 -40.58 -10.55 -25.35
N GLN A 66 -41.19 -10.93 -24.24
CA GLN A 66 -42.65 -10.76 -24.00
C GLN A 66 -43.05 -9.27 -23.96
N ALA A 67 -42.30 -8.42 -23.23
CA ALA A 67 -42.57 -7.00 -23.15
C ALA A 67 -42.42 -6.30 -24.52
N THR A 68 -41.38 -6.71 -25.29
CA THR A 68 -41.16 -6.21 -26.65
C THR A 68 -42.32 -6.56 -27.57
N ALA A 69 -42.81 -7.80 -27.54
CA ALA A 69 -43.96 -8.22 -28.33
C ALA A 69 -45.22 -7.45 -27.95
N LYS A 70 -45.44 -7.18 -26.65
CA LYS A 70 -46.56 -6.36 -26.16
C LYS A 70 -46.46 -4.93 -26.70
N LEU A 71 -45.30 -4.29 -26.63
CA LEU A 71 -45.09 -2.95 -27.18
C LEU A 71 -45.36 -2.90 -28.70
N GLN A 72 -44.92 -3.93 -29.44
CA GLN A 72 -45.23 -4.03 -30.88
C GLN A 72 -46.73 -4.14 -31.17
N LEU A 73 -47.47 -4.90 -30.37
CA LEU A 73 -48.90 -5.00 -30.49
C LEU A 73 -49.61 -3.68 -30.21
N GLU A 74 -49.23 -2.96 -29.16
CA GLU A 74 -49.80 -1.65 -28.84
C GLU A 74 -49.49 -0.60 -29.91
N ASN A 75 -48.26 -0.62 -30.46
CA ASN A 75 -47.91 0.26 -31.57
C ASN A 75 -48.71 -0.04 -32.83
N ALA A 76 -48.94 -1.32 -33.18
CA ALA A 76 -49.74 -1.71 -34.31
C ALA A 76 -51.22 -1.33 -34.11
N ALA A 77 -51.78 -1.50 -32.89
CA ALA A 77 -53.12 -1.09 -32.53
C ALA A 77 -53.31 0.44 -32.63
N ALA A 78 -52.32 1.19 -32.15
CA ALA A 78 -52.29 2.65 -32.24
C ALA A 78 -52.29 3.15 -33.68
N GLU A 79 -51.42 2.53 -34.52
CA GLU A 79 -51.34 2.86 -35.95
C GLU A 79 -52.68 2.62 -36.65
N LEU A 80 -53.33 1.50 -36.36
CA LEU A 80 -54.66 1.17 -36.93
C LEU A 80 -55.71 2.16 -36.43
N ALA A 81 -55.77 2.45 -35.14
CA ALA A 81 -56.72 3.39 -34.56
C ALA A 81 -56.58 4.82 -35.14
N VAL A 82 -55.34 5.28 -35.35
CA VAL A 82 -55.07 6.59 -35.99
C VAL A 82 -55.55 6.59 -37.43
N LYS A 83 -55.25 5.53 -38.21
CA LYS A 83 -55.73 5.40 -39.62
C LYS A 83 -57.25 5.37 -39.73
N ASP A 84 -57.94 4.66 -38.85
CA ASP A 84 -59.40 4.60 -38.84
C ASP A 84 -59.99 5.93 -38.43
N TRP A 85 -59.40 6.64 -37.47
CA TRP A 85 -59.84 7.98 -37.09
C TRP A 85 -59.72 8.99 -38.23
N GLN A 86 -58.65 8.96 -38.98
CA GLN A 86 -58.41 9.85 -40.15
C GLN A 86 -59.48 9.67 -41.28
N ARG A 87 -60.15 8.51 -41.33
CA ARG A 87 -61.25 8.26 -42.30
C ARG A 87 -62.56 8.91 -41.88
N ILE A 88 -62.71 9.26 -40.58
CA ILE A 88 -63.95 9.72 -40.00
C ILE A 88 -63.91 11.23 -39.66
N SER A 89 -62.74 11.76 -39.37
CA SER A 89 -62.56 13.12 -38.86
C SER A 89 -61.20 13.72 -39.29
N ASP A 90 -61.28 15.00 -39.65
CA ASP A 90 -60.04 15.80 -39.95
C ASP A 90 -59.39 16.37 -38.69
N VAL A 91 -59.98 16.16 -37.48
CA VAL A 91 -59.42 16.61 -36.19
C VAL A 91 -58.49 15.55 -35.68
N PRO A 92 -57.30 15.91 -35.13
CA PRO A 92 -56.38 14.94 -34.57
C PRO A 92 -57.04 14.06 -33.51
N PRO A 93 -56.73 12.73 -33.45
CA PRO A 93 -57.26 11.83 -32.45
C PRO A 93 -56.81 12.24 -31.04
N SER A 94 -57.67 11.94 -30.04
CA SER A 94 -57.28 12.13 -28.65
C SER A 94 -56.13 11.20 -28.28
N GLU A 95 -55.39 11.50 -27.24
CA GLU A 95 -54.26 10.66 -26.77
C GLU A 95 -54.70 9.23 -26.43
N ILE A 96 -55.93 9.07 -25.90
CA ILE A 96 -56.50 7.77 -25.61
C ILE A 96 -56.83 7.02 -26.91
N THR A 97 -57.41 7.70 -27.90
CA THR A 97 -57.71 7.14 -29.21
C THR A 97 -56.44 6.73 -29.96
N ALA A 98 -55.37 7.48 -29.79
CA ALA A 98 -54.05 7.19 -30.34
C ALA A 98 -53.24 6.16 -29.51
N HIS A 99 -53.85 5.51 -28.52
CA HIS A 99 -53.21 4.52 -27.64
C HIS A 99 -51.93 5.00 -26.91
N LYS A 100 -51.71 6.31 -26.79
CA LYS A 100 -50.45 6.85 -26.16
C LYS A 100 -50.23 6.34 -24.73
N PRO A 101 -51.23 6.32 -23.81
CA PRO A 101 -51.04 5.78 -22.47
C PRO A 101 -50.70 4.29 -22.44
N GLN A 102 -51.28 3.50 -23.37
CA GLN A 102 -51.01 2.07 -23.49
C GLN A 102 -49.60 1.80 -24.00
N ILE A 103 -49.15 2.58 -24.98
CA ILE A 103 -47.75 2.53 -25.46
C ILE A 103 -46.82 2.90 -24.34
N ALA A 104 -47.03 3.99 -23.60
CA ALA A 104 -46.21 4.41 -22.49
C ALA A 104 -46.15 3.33 -21.38
N LEU A 105 -47.24 2.64 -21.10
CA LEU A 105 -47.28 1.53 -20.15
C LEU A 105 -46.46 0.31 -20.67
N ALA A 106 -46.56 0.00 -21.96
CA ALA A 106 -45.78 -1.07 -22.57
C ALA A 106 -44.30 -0.76 -22.64
N GLU A 107 -43.92 0.49 -22.90
CA GLU A 107 -42.52 0.98 -22.85
C GLU A 107 -41.96 0.85 -21.43
N ALA A 108 -42.68 1.31 -20.41
CA ALA A 108 -42.28 1.18 -19.01
C ALA A 108 -42.10 -0.30 -18.58
N SER A 109 -42.97 -1.18 -19.10
CA SER A 109 -42.86 -2.63 -18.88
C SER A 109 -41.60 -3.21 -19.51
N LEU A 110 -41.26 -2.79 -20.74
CA LEU A 110 -40.03 -3.19 -21.42
C LEU A 110 -38.79 -2.68 -20.69
N GLU A 111 -38.78 -1.43 -20.22
CA GLU A 111 -37.68 -0.86 -19.43
C GLU A 111 -37.48 -1.66 -18.14
N THR A 112 -38.55 -2.01 -17.44
CA THR A 112 -38.50 -2.84 -16.24
C THR A 112 -37.88 -4.22 -16.53
N ALA A 113 -38.29 -4.88 -17.62
CA ALA A 113 -37.73 -6.17 -18.03
C ALA A 113 -36.24 -6.07 -18.38
N ASN A 114 -35.85 -5.01 -19.08
CA ASN A 114 -34.40 -4.77 -19.38
C ASN A 114 -33.58 -4.57 -18.10
N ALA A 115 -34.11 -3.84 -17.11
CA ALA A 115 -33.45 -3.68 -15.83
C ALA A 115 -33.27 -5.02 -15.09
N GLN A 116 -34.24 -5.93 -15.21
CA GLN A 116 -34.13 -7.28 -14.64
C GLN A 116 -33.02 -8.11 -15.32
N VAL A 117 -32.87 -8.01 -16.65
CA VAL A 117 -31.77 -8.67 -17.36
C VAL A 117 -30.40 -8.15 -16.90
N ILE A 118 -30.27 -6.83 -16.73
CA ILE A 118 -28.99 -6.23 -16.22
C ILE A 118 -28.67 -6.77 -14.82
N LEU A 119 -29.68 -6.84 -13.94
CA LEU A 119 -29.48 -7.39 -12.59
C LEU A 119 -29.09 -8.88 -12.62
N ALA A 120 -29.77 -9.68 -13.45
CA ALA A 120 -29.46 -11.10 -13.59
C ALA A 120 -28.03 -11.33 -14.14
N LYS A 121 -27.60 -10.58 -15.15
CA LYS A 121 -26.23 -10.61 -15.69
C LYS A 121 -25.22 -10.25 -14.63
N LEU A 122 -25.44 -9.18 -13.87
CA LEU A 122 -24.55 -8.76 -12.79
C LEU A 122 -24.40 -9.84 -11.72
N ASN A 123 -25.45 -10.54 -11.37
CA ASN A 123 -25.39 -11.63 -10.41
C ASN A 123 -24.65 -12.85 -10.96
N LEU A 124 -24.82 -13.17 -12.23
CA LEU A 124 -24.06 -14.22 -12.92
C LEU A 124 -22.56 -13.89 -12.96
N GLU A 125 -22.19 -12.66 -13.31
CA GLU A 125 -20.79 -12.19 -13.27
C GLU A 125 -20.17 -12.30 -11.88
N ARG A 126 -20.95 -12.08 -10.83
CA ARG A 126 -20.53 -12.18 -9.43
C ARG A 126 -20.23 -13.59 -8.95
N CYS A 127 -20.65 -14.62 -9.71
CA CYS A 127 -20.32 -16.02 -9.41
C CYS A 127 -18.83 -16.32 -9.68
N VAL A 128 -18.18 -15.55 -10.54
CA VAL A 128 -16.75 -15.64 -10.81
C VAL A 128 -16.02 -14.53 -10.06
N LEU A 129 -15.20 -14.92 -9.12
CA LEU A 129 -14.44 -13.96 -8.31
C LEU A 129 -13.06 -13.73 -8.92
N HIS A 130 -12.83 -12.49 -9.34
CA HIS A 130 -11.56 -12.06 -9.91
C HIS A 130 -10.70 -11.33 -8.89
N ALA A 131 -9.38 -11.41 -9.09
CA ALA A 131 -8.41 -10.65 -8.33
C ALA A 131 -8.59 -9.14 -8.58
N PRO A 132 -8.79 -8.32 -7.52
CA PRO A 132 -8.96 -6.88 -7.67
C PRO A 132 -7.67 -6.13 -8.01
N PHE A 133 -6.51 -6.74 -7.71
CA PHE A 133 -5.16 -6.20 -7.90
C PHE A 133 -4.14 -7.34 -8.04
N ASP A 134 -2.91 -7.02 -8.40
CA ASP A 134 -1.79 -7.96 -8.37
C ASP A 134 -1.36 -8.21 -6.92
N GLY A 135 -1.28 -9.46 -6.52
CA GLY A 135 -1.01 -9.77 -5.12
C GLY A 135 -0.84 -11.24 -4.82
N ARG A 136 -0.99 -11.56 -3.55
CA ARG A 136 -0.99 -12.94 -3.04
C ARG A 136 -2.01 -13.15 -1.94
N ALA A 137 -2.41 -14.38 -1.70
CA ALA A 137 -3.26 -14.73 -0.58
C ALA A 137 -2.43 -14.86 0.71
N LEU A 138 -2.90 -14.21 1.77
CA LEU A 138 -2.38 -14.39 3.12
C LEU A 138 -2.99 -15.64 3.77
N ARG A 139 -4.29 -15.81 3.58
CA ARG A 139 -5.06 -16.91 4.18
C ARG A 139 -6.28 -17.22 3.34
N LEU A 140 -6.53 -18.50 3.13
CA LEU A 140 -7.78 -19.03 2.59
C LEU A 140 -8.73 -19.34 3.75
N ASN A 141 -9.98 -18.86 3.66
CA ASN A 141 -10.98 -18.99 4.72
C ASN A 141 -12.15 -19.89 4.32
N ALA A 142 -12.27 -20.28 3.04
CA ALA A 142 -13.36 -21.11 2.53
C ALA A 142 -12.81 -22.30 1.73
N GLU A 143 -13.53 -23.41 1.78
CA GLU A 143 -13.16 -24.65 1.09
C GLU A 143 -14.15 -24.97 -0.03
N THR A 144 -13.66 -25.64 -1.08
CA THR A 144 -14.48 -26.18 -2.17
C THR A 144 -15.60 -27.06 -1.64
N GLY A 145 -16.82 -26.87 -2.12
CA GLY A 145 -18.02 -27.54 -1.65
C GLY A 145 -18.75 -26.81 -0.50
N GLN A 146 -18.15 -25.76 0.06
CA GLN A 146 -18.77 -24.97 1.12
C GLN A 146 -19.86 -24.07 0.55
N TRP A 147 -21.00 -23.97 1.27
CA TRP A 147 -22.03 -23.00 1.00
C TRP A 147 -21.62 -21.61 1.50
N LEU A 148 -21.73 -20.62 0.65
CA LEU A 148 -21.40 -19.22 0.96
C LEU A 148 -22.65 -18.36 0.98
N ASN A 149 -22.70 -17.43 1.91
CA ASN A 149 -23.67 -16.33 1.92
C ASN A 149 -23.01 -15.03 1.42
N PRO A 150 -23.79 -14.04 0.95
CA PRO A 150 -23.26 -12.73 0.63
C PRO A 150 -22.51 -12.12 1.83
N GLY A 151 -21.29 -11.65 1.59
CA GLY A 151 -20.37 -11.17 2.63
C GLY A 151 -19.47 -12.23 3.28
N ALA A 152 -19.63 -13.51 2.94
CA ALA A 152 -18.72 -14.55 3.42
C ALA A 152 -17.29 -14.33 2.88
N SER A 153 -16.29 -14.39 3.77
CA SER A 153 -14.88 -14.23 3.40
C SER A 153 -14.33 -15.52 2.81
N ILE A 154 -13.82 -15.45 1.60
CA ILE A 154 -13.20 -16.58 0.89
C ILE A 154 -11.69 -16.60 1.15
N ALA A 155 -11.03 -15.46 1.03
CA ALA A 155 -9.60 -15.33 1.27
C ALA A 155 -9.24 -13.90 1.74
N ASN A 156 -8.10 -13.77 2.41
CA ASN A 156 -7.47 -12.49 2.68
C ASN A 156 -6.34 -12.27 1.68
N LEU A 157 -6.39 -11.16 0.95
CA LEU A 157 -5.46 -10.82 -0.10
C LEU A 157 -4.56 -9.67 0.31
N ILE A 158 -3.30 -9.73 -0.10
CA ILE A 158 -2.31 -8.68 0.10
C ILE A 158 -1.87 -8.18 -1.27
N PRO A 159 -1.88 -6.87 -1.53
CA PRO A 159 -1.31 -6.32 -2.76
C PRO A 159 0.18 -6.64 -2.90
N ALA A 160 0.63 -6.86 -4.13
CA ALA A 160 2.05 -7.03 -4.44
C ALA A 160 2.82 -5.71 -4.30
N GLU A 161 2.13 -4.60 -4.51
CA GLU A 161 2.65 -3.24 -4.32
C GLU A 161 2.33 -2.74 -2.92
N GLY A 162 3.22 -1.90 -2.37
CA GLY A 162 2.96 -1.24 -1.10
C GLY A 162 3.36 -2.06 0.12
N ILE A 163 4.41 -2.87 0.00
CA ILE A 163 5.08 -3.38 1.19
C ILE A 163 5.77 -2.21 1.87
N GLU A 164 5.31 -1.87 3.03
CA GLU A 164 5.85 -0.80 3.86
C GLU A 164 6.72 -1.39 4.98
N ILE A 165 7.72 -0.62 5.37
CA ILE A 165 8.52 -0.92 6.56
C ILE A 165 8.25 0.18 7.57
N ASN A 166 7.72 -0.18 8.72
CA ASN A 166 7.58 0.73 9.84
C ASN A 166 8.88 0.75 10.63
N ILE A 167 9.45 1.93 10.74
CA ILE A 167 10.75 2.19 11.36
C ILE A 167 10.51 3.08 12.58
N PRO A 168 10.63 2.55 13.80
CA PRO A 168 10.54 3.36 15.00
C PRO A 168 11.77 4.28 15.13
N LEU A 169 11.55 5.58 15.13
CA LEU A 169 12.59 6.60 15.30
C LEU A 169 12.27 7.47 16.50
N ASN A 170 13.27 7.74 17.34
CA ASN A 170 13.15 8.70 18.41
C ASN A 170 13.29 10.14 17.91
N LEU A 171 12.94 11.12 18.75
CA LEU A 171 13.00 12.55 18.38
C LEU A 171 14.41 13.00 17.98
N GLN A 172 15.45 12.50 18.63
CA GLN A 172 16.84 12.82 18.28
C GLN A 172 17.22 12.30 16.90
N GLN A 173 16.77 11.09 16.55
CA GLN A 173 16.99 10.51 15.23
C GLN A 173 16.23 11.27 14.13
N LEU A 174 14.99 11.70 14.42
CA LEU A 174 14.22 12.53 13.49
C LEU A 174 14.90 13.87 13.23
N ASP A 175 15.39 14.54 14.28
CA ASP A 175 16.10 15.81 14.16
C ASP A 175 17.41 15.63 13.36
N LEU A 176 18.17 14.57 13.65
CA LEU A 176 19.40 14.22 12.94
C LEU A 176 19.18 13.97 11.45
N LEU A 177 18.05 13.35 11.11
CA LEU A 177 17.64 13.07 9.73
C LEU A 177 16.91 14.26 9.08
N GLN A 178 16.67 15.35 9.81
CA GLN A 178 15.87 16.51 9.40
C GLN A 178 14.47 16.13 8.92
N LEU A 179 13.88 15.15 9.59
CA LEU A 179 12.52 14.67 9.32
C LEU A 179 11.51 15.43 10.17
N PRO A 180 10.30 15.68 9.66
CA PRO A 180 9.21 16.21 10.46
C PRO A 180 8.77 15.18 11.52
N THR A 181 8.13 15.63 12.57
CA THR A 181 7.56 14.74 13.59
C THR A 181 6.32 14.01 13.09
N SER A 182 5.70 14.51 12.02
CA SER A 182 4.54 13.89 11.36
C SER A 182 4.36 14.38 9.93
N GLY A 183 3.65 13.58 9.11
CA GLY A 183 3.27 13.92 7.74
C GLY A 183 4.24 13.44 6.66
N LYS A 184 4.08 13.97 5.46
CA LYS A 184 4.96 13.66 4.33
C LYS A 184 6.32 14.29 4.54
N CYS A 185 7.38 13.56 4.26
CA CYS A 185 8.75 14.04 4.35
C CYS A 185 9.43 14.02 2.98
N GLN A 186 10.58 14.68 2.89
CA GLN A 186 11.46 14.51 1.75
C GLN A 186 11.88 13.04 1.68
N ALA A 187 11.80 12.43 0.49
CA ALA A 187 12.15 11.04 0.32
C ALA A 187 13.65 10.81 0.63
N LEU A 188 13.93 10.12 1.72
CA LEU A 188 15.27 9.66 2.07
C LEU A 188 15.48 8.24 1.59
N GLU A 189 16.71 7.90 1.20
CA GLU A 189 17.07 6.53 0.91
C GLU A 189 17.25 5.74 2.20
N VAL A 190 16.73 4.52 2.19
CA VAL A 190 16.86 3.56 3.27
C VAL A 190 17.49 2.30 2.71
N SER A 191 18.67 1.96 3.18
CA SER A 191 19.32 0.69 2.86
C SER A 191 18.78 -0.39 3.77
N VAL A 192 18.12 -1.40 3.20
CA VAL A 192 17.47 -2.48 3.94
C VAL A 192 18.20 -3.78 3.69
N THR A 193 18.66 -4.43 4.76
CA THR A 193 19.26 -5.76 4.70
C THR A 193 18.16 -6.81 4.83
N ILE A 194 17.92 -7.56 3.75
CA ILE A 194 16.95 -8.64 3.72
C ILE A 194 17.70 -9.97 3.86
N PRO A 195 17.32 -10.84 4.81
CA PRO A 195 17.91 -12.18 4.91
C PRO A 195 17.82 -12.92 3.57
N ASN A 196 18.88 -13.62 3.21
CA ASN A 196 19.05 -14.36 1.95
C ASN A 196 19.17 -13.51 0.66
N MET A 197 19.33 -12.19 0.77
CA MET A 197 19.69 -11.33 -0.36
C MET A 197 21.15 -10.88 -0.22
N PRO A 198 22.00 -11.03 -1.28
CA PRO A 198 23.42 -10.71 -1.21
C PRO A 198 23.70 -9.20 -1.15
N GLN A 199 22.74 -8.39 -1.51
CA GLN A 199 22.86 -6.92 -1.54
C GLN A 199 21.73 -6.27 -0.77
N ALA A 200 22.01 -5.16 -0.10
CA ALA A 200 21.01 -4.33 0.55
C ALA A 200 20.06 -3.73 -0.50
N VAL A 201 18.78 -3.78 -0.19
CA VAL A 201 17.72 -3.23 -1.04
C VAL A 201 17.50 -1.77 -0.69
N ARG A 202 17.39 -0.91 -1.69
CA ARG A 202 17.07 0.51 -1.49
C ARG A 202 15.58 0.70 -1.37
N ALA A 203 15.12 1.04 -0.19
CA ALA A 203 13.78 1.50 0.10
C ALA A 203 13.73 3.03 0.12
N ARG A 204 12.54 3.59 0.03
CA ARG A 204 12.32 5.03 0.09
C ARG A 204 11.44 5.38 1.28
N LEU A 205 11.96 6.19 2.21
CA LEU A 205 11.19 6.73 3.31
C LEU A 205 10.27 7.83 2.78
N VAL A 206 8.96 7.72 3.04
CA VAL A 206 7.94 8.57 2.39
C VAL A 206 7.16 9.43 3.37
N ARG A 207 7.04 8.99 4.62
CA ARG A 207 6.26 9.70 5.65
C ARG A 207 6.67 9.32 7.06
N VAL A 208 6.32 10.19 8.00
CA VAL A 208 6.34 9.90 9.44
C VAL A 208 4.88 9.92 9.93
N SER A 209 4.47 8.90 10.67
CA SER A 209 3.10 8.77 11.19
C SER A 209 2.82 9.80 12.29
N ASP A 210 1.58 10.29 12.33
CA ASP A 210 1.10 11.20 13.38
C ASP A 210 0.88 10.47 14.72
N GLN A 211 0.89 9.14 14.71
CA GLN A 211 0.67 8.34 15.91
C GLN A 211 1.98 7.84 16.48
N LEU A 212 2.19 8.08 17.76
CA LEU A 212 3.25 7.46 18.54
C LEU A 212 2.87 6.02 18.85
N GLU A 213 3.82 5.12 18.76
CA GLU A 213 3.62 3.74 19.21
C GLU A 213 3.39 3.69 20.72
N GLN A 214 2.29 3.07 21.14
CA GLN A 214 1.85 3.09 22.54
C GLN A 214 2.86 2.49 23.54
N GLY A 215 3.70 1.53 23.08
CA GLY A 215 4.70 0.88 23.94
C GLY A 215 6.00 1.65 24.06
N THR A 216 6.55 2.14 22.95
CA THR A 216 7.89 2.73 22.88
C THR A 216 7.89 4.27 22.87
N ARG A 217 6.75 4.90 22.62
CA ARG A 217 6.59 6.35 22.41
C ARG A 217 7.47 6.89 21.28
N MET A 218 7.86 6.03 20.33
CA MET A 218 8.63 6.41 19.15
C MET A 218 7.71 6.82 18.01
N ASN A 219 8.18 7.73 17.17
CA ASN A 219 7.52 8.08 15.92
C ASN A 219 7.75 6.95 14.93
N GLN A 220 6.71 6.61 14.16
CA GLN A 220 6.79 5.58 13.13
C GLN A 220 7.10 6.23 11.78
N ALA A 221 8.34 6.09 11.31
CA ALA A 221 8.68 6.44 9.95
C ALA A 221 8.33 5.27 9.02
N VAL A 222 7.81 5.58 7.84
CA VAL A 222 7.35 4.59 6.88
C VAL A 222 8.19 4.65 5.63
N ALA A 223 8.85 3.54 5.30
CA ALA A 223 9.59 3.36 4.06
C ALA A 223 8.86 2.36 3.16
N VAL A 224 8.89 2.60 1.85
CA VAL A 224 8.28 1.73 0.83
C VAL A 224 9.38 0.94 0.12
N LEU A 225 9.21 -0.37 0.06
CA LEU A 225 10.08 -1.26 -0.71
C LEU A 225 9.77 -1.16 -2.22
N PRO A 226 10.77 -1.36 -3.08
CA PRO A 226 10.54 -1.47 -4.52
C PRO A 226 9.65 -2.66 -4.87
N VAL A 227 8.91 -2.53 -5.97
CA VAL A 227 8.07 -3.61 -6.51
C VAL A 227 8.92 -4.83 -6.83
N GLY A 228 8.37 -6.02 -6.55
CA GLY A 228 9.04 -7.30 -6.81
C GLY A 228 9.86 -7.85 -5.64
N ILE A 229 10.02 -7.10 -4.57
CA ILE A 229 10.64 -7.60 -3.33
C ILE A 229 9.57 -8.31 -2.50
N ASN A 230 9.78 -9.60 -2.28
CA ASN A 230 8.83 -10.44 -1.53
C ASN A 230 9.37 -10.72 -0.13
N VAL A 231 8.83 -10.03 0.87
CA VAL A 231 9.15 -10.24 2.30
C VAL A 231 7.85 -10.52 3.04
N ALA A 232 7.88 -11.49 3.95
CA ALA A 232 6.71 -11.82 4.75
C ALA A 232 6.32 -10.64 5.66
N PRO A 233 5.01 -10.37 5.83
CA PRO A 233 4.56 -9.41 6.84
C PRO A 233 5.08 -9.76 8.23
N GLN A 234 5.30 -8.74 9.07
CA GLN A 234 5.85 -8.86 10.43
C GLN A 234 7.31 -9.37 10.50
N THR A 235 8.02 -9.40 9.38
CA THR A 235 9.47 -9.67 9.41
C THR A 235 10.21 -8.45 9.95
N TYR A 236 11.14 -8.70 10.88
CA TYR A 236 12.09 -7.69 11.36
C TYR A 236 13.26 -7.58 10.40
N LEU A 237 13.57 -6.36 9.99
CA LEU A 237 14.66 -6.06 9.08
C LEU A 237 15.63 -5.05 9.70
N GLU A 238 16.91 -5.29 9.51
CA GLU A 238 17.96 -4.32 9.80
C GLU A 238 18.05 -3.34 8.63
N LEU A 239 18.16 -2.05 8.95
CA LEU A 239 18.20 -1.01 7.94
C LEU A 239 19.05 0.18 8.41
N SER A 240 19.48 0.97 7.44
CA SER A 240 20.17 2.24 7.67
C SER A 240 19.47 3.34 6.89
N VAL A 241 18.99 4.37 7.61
CA VAL A 241 18.38 5.55 6.99
C VAL A 241 19.48 6.53 6.64
N GLN A 242 19.57 6.90 5.35
CA GLN A 242 20.55 7.86 4.86
C GLN A 242 20.02 9.28 5.02
N GLY A 243 20.62 10.01 5.94
CA GLY A 243 20.30 11.40 6.22
C GLY A 243 21.08 12.38 5.34
N PRO A 244 20.94 13.68 5.63
CA PRO A 244 21.60 14.74 4.88
C PRO A 244 23.12 14.68 4.98
N THR A 245 23.80 15.25 3.99
CA THR A 245 25.24 15.45 4.06
C THR A 245 25.54 16.69 4.89
N VAL A 246 26.26 16.49 5.99
CA VAL A 246 26.67 17.59 6.87
C VAL A 246 28.14 17.93 6.56
N SER A 247 28.42 19.18 6.19
CA SER A 247 29.77 19.66 5.93
C SER A 247 30.49 20.07 7.23
N GLY A 248 31.81 20.03 7.22
CA GLY A 248 32.63 20.41 8.37
C GLY A 248 32.57 19.43 9.53
N THR A 249 32.32 18.16 9.26
CA THR A 249 32.28 17.08 10.23
C THR A 249 33.42 16.09 10.02
N PHE A 250 33.89 15.51 11.13
CA PHE A 250 34.96 14.55 11.16
C PHE A 250 34.52 13.27 11.86
N LYS A 251 34.99 12.12 11.38
CA LYS A 251 34.80 10.83 12.07
C LYS A 251 35.97 10.61 13.01
N LEU A 252 35.72 10.46 14.29
CA LEU A 252 36.74 10.14 15.29
C LEU A 252 36.42 8.80 15.94
N PRO A 253 37.45 7.95 16.18
CA PRO A 253 37.25 6.77 17.01
C PRO A 253 36.84 7.16 18.43
N ALA A 254 36.02 6.34 19.07
CA ALA A 254 35.48 6.64 20.39
C ALA A 254 36.57 6.92 21.43
N ILE A 255 37.75 6.27 21.31
CA ILE A 255 38.89 6.46 22.18
C ILE A 255 39.50 7.88 22.12
N ALA A 256 39.30 8.60 21.03
CA ALA A 256 39.80 9.98 20.84
C ALA A 256 38.93 11.07 21.47
N VAL A 257 37.73 10.69 21.93
CA VAL A 257 36.73 11.66 22.48
C VAL A 257 36.53 11.38 23.95
N ASN A 258 36.80 12.38 24.78
CA ASN A 258 36.57 12.30 26.22
C ASN A 258 35.77 13.54 26.69
N ASN A 259 34.63 13.36 27.33
CA ASN A 259 33.79 14.45 27.84
C ASN A 259 33.52 15.58 26.81
N ASN A 260 33.14 15.23 25.57
CA ASN A 260 32.93 16.16 24.46
C ASN A 260 34.17 16.96 24.05
N ARG A 261 35.36 16.47 24.34
CA ARG A 261 36.65 17.09 23.98
C ARG A 261 37.57 16.10 23.28
N ALA A 262 38.38 16.60 22.38
CA ALA A 262 39.52 15.82 21.80
C ALA A 262 40.82 16.53 22.07
N GLN A 263 41.85 15.71 22.25
CA GLN A 263 43.21 16.20 22.40
C GLN A 263 43.88 16.33 21.02
N VAL A 264 44.26 17.53 20.70
CA VAL A 264 44.79 17.89 19.39
C VAL A 264 46.23 18.32 19.52
N VAL A 265 47.11 17.86 18.62
CA VAL A 265 48.51 18.28 18.56
C VAL A 265 48.62 19.60 17.78
N SER A 266 49.21 20.60 18.42
CA SER A 266 49.49 21.88 17.76
C SER A 266 50.70 21.78 16.82
N GLU A 267 50.93 22.78 15.99
CA GLU A 267 52.10 22.89 15.12
C GLU A 267 53.45 22.88 15.91
N SER A 268 53.40 23.29 17.19
CA SER A 268 54.55 23.26 18.10
C SER A 268 54.69 21.96 18.86
N SER A 269 54.06 20.86 18.42
CA SER A 269 54.10 19.54 19.06
C SER A 269 53.59 19.52 20.51
N THR A 270 52.74 20.44 20.88
CA THR A 270 52.07 20.50 22.19
C THR A 270 50.61 20.05 22.13
N LEU A 271 50.13 19.38 23.18
CA LEU A 271 48.72 18.93 23.29
C LEU A 271 47.81 20.05 23.79
N ARG A 272 46.69 20.19 23.10
CA ARG A 272 45.58 21.08 23.50
C ARG A 272 44.27 20.35 23.46
N GLU A 273 43.38 20.67 24.37
CA GLU A 273 41.99 20.24 24.30
C GLU A 273 41.16 21.17 23.41
N VAL A 274 40.38 20.57 22.54
CA VAL A 274 39.39 21.25 21.69
C VAL A 274 38.02 20.73 22.05
N GLU A 275 37.09 21.65 22.29
CA GLU A 275 35.70 21.30 22.52
C GLU A 275 35.03 20.85 21.23
N LEU A 276 34.33 19.73 21.29
CA LEU A 276 33.68 19.11 20.14
C LEU A 276 32.17 19.21 20.29
N SER A 277 31.52 19.52 19.19
CA SER A 277 30.08 19.34 19.07
C SER A 277 29.81 17.95 18.51
N ILE A 278 29.33 17.04 19.35
CA ILE A 278 28.97 15.69 18.92
C ILE A 278 27.66 15.77 18.16
N ILE A 279 27.68 15.34 16.90
CA ILE A 279 26.50 15.27 16.03
C ILE A 279 25.86 13.90 16.15
N GLN A 280 26.66 12.84 16.13
CA GLN A 280 26.19 11.46 16.21
C GLN A 280 27.24 10.59 16.93
N GLN A 281 26.74 9.70 17.77
CA GLN A 281 27.52 8.65 18.39
C GLN A 281 27.15 7.30 17.76
N LEU A 282 28.10 6.63 17.16
CA LEU A 282 28.04 5.24 16.71
C LEU A 282 28.82 4.37 17.69
N GLN A 283 28.73 3.04 17.57
CA GLN A 283 29.37 2.13 18.56
C GLN A 283 30.84 2.46 18.83
N ASP A 284 31.65 2.61 17.77
CA ASP A 284 33.09 2.82 17.87
C ASP A 284 33.55 4.17 17.33
N VAL A 285 32.64 5.03 16.87
CA VAL A 285 32.97 6.26 16.17
C VAL A 285 32.02 7.39 16.56
N PHE A 286 32.57 8.57 16.79
CA PHE A 286 31.82 9.82 16.92
C PHE A 286 31.90 10.65 15.64
N ILE A 287 30.79 11.20 15.21
CA ILE A 287 30.75 12.24 14.19
C ILE A 287 30.71 13.56 14.90
N VAL A 288 31.73 14.37 14.73
CA VAL A 288 31.95 15.60 15.49
C VAL A 288 32.18 16.80 14.59
N ARG A 289 31.92 17.98 15.14
CA ARG A 289 32.28 19.28 14.56
C ARG A 289 33.19 20.03 15.54
N GLY A 290 33.97 20.96 15.04
CA GLY A 290 34.89 21.76 15.87
C GLY A 290 36.38 21.55 15.55
N LEU A 291 36.71 20.65 14.65
CA LEU A 291 38.08 20.39 14.20
C LEU A 291 38.37 21.10 12.88
N LYS A 292 39.66 21.31 12.61
CA LYS A 292 40.18 21.79 11.32
C LYS A 292 40.65 20.62 10.46
N PRO A 293 40.58 20.71 9.12
CA PRO A 293 41.15 19.69 8.24
C PRO A 293 42.63 19.45 8.52
N GLN A 294 43.05 18.16 8.43
CA GLN A 294 44.41 17.71 8.66
C GLN A 294 44.99 17.90 10.09
N GLN A 295 44.15 18.22 11.05
CA GLN A 295 44.54 18.35 12.44
C GLN A 295 44.86 16.96 13.03
N LYS A 296 46.05 16.82 13.67
CA LYS A 296 46.45 15.58 14.31
C LYS A 296 45.78 15.43 15.66
N ILE A 297 45.23 14.25 15.91
CA ILE A 297 44.43 13.97 17.11
C ILE A 297 45.12 12.85 17.87
N ASN A 298 45.23 13.01 19.18
CA ASN A 298 45.71 11.95 20.03
C ASN A 298 44.68 10.84 20.21
N ILE A 299 45.07 9.62 19.89
CA ILE A 299 44.25 8.40 20.10
C ILE A 299 44.83 7.51 21.20
N THR A 300 45.97 7.88 21.77
CA THR A 300 46.63 7.14 22.85
C THR A 300 46.07 7.59 24.20
N PRO A 301 45.57 6.69 25.04
CA PRO A 301 45.12 7.06 26.39
C PRO A 301 46.28 7.57 27.21
N LEU A 302 46.18 8.78 27.75
CA LEU A 302 47.18 9.37 28.65
C LEU A 302 46.72 9.19 30.10
N SER A 303 47.64 8.77 30.96
CA SER A 303 47.38 8.65 32.39
C SER A 303 47.15 10.01 33.07
N VAL A 304 47.83 11.05 32.60
CA VAL A 304 47.67 12.45 33.06
C VAL A 304 47.80 13.35 31.83
N PHE A 305 46.82 14.27 31.72
CA PHE A 305 46.87 15.31 30.70
C PHE A 305 47.15 16.65 31.33
N VAL A 306 48.13 17.37 30.81
CA VAL A 306 48.43 18.77 31.17
C VAL A 306 48.39 19.62 29.90
N PRO A 307 47.55 20.67 29.84
CA PRO A 307 47.50 21.52 28.65
C PRO A 307 48.88 22.13 28.34
N GLY A 308 49.30 21.97 27.08
CA GLY A 308 50.60 22.46 26.60
C GLY A 308 51.77 21.52 26.82
N MET A 309 51.56 20.27 27.26
CA MET A 309 52.62 19.27 27.36
C MET A 309 53.16 18.93 25.97
N ASP A 310 54.48 18.74 25.90
CA ASP A 310 55.15 18.31 24.66
C ASP A 310 54.89 16.84 24.40
N VAL A 311 54.66 16.51 23.13
CA VAL A 311 54.40 15.13 22.69
C VAL A 311 55.19 14.79 21.44
N GLU A 312 55.63 13.55 21.39
CA GLU A 312 56.24 12.98 20.20
C GLU A 312 55.16 12.31 19.35
N VAL A 313 55.08 12.70 18.08
CA VAL A 313 54.06 12.18 17.16
C VAL A 313 54.55 10.88 16.53
N VAL A 314 53.98 9.78 16.97
CA VAL A 314 54.19 8.48 16.32
C VAL A 314 53.06 8.27 15.32
N ASN A 315 53.38 8.21 14.02
CA ASN A 315 52.40 7.89 12.99
C ASN A 315 52.19 6.37 12.98
N ASN A 316 51.00 5.94 13.31
CA ASN A 316 50.55 4.57 13.12
C ASN A 316 49.85 4.43 11.77
#